data_dcdf3aaf84049d5dea874a2676d0150f
#
_entry.id   dcdf3aaf84049d5dea874a2676d0150f
#
_cell.length_a   1.000
_cell.length_b   1.000
_cell.length_c   1.000
_cell.angle_alpha   90.00
_cell.angle_beta   90.00
_cell.angle_gamma   90.00
#
_symmetry.space_group_name_H-M   'P 1'
#
loop_
_entity.id
_entity.type
_entity.pdbx_description
1 polymer ?
#
loop_
_entity_poly.entity_id
_entity_poly.type
_entity_poly.pdbx_seq_one_letter_code
_entity_poly.pdbx_strand_id
1 'polypeptide(L)'
;PMQLCIEACGSCNYWSREFVKYGHSAKVVLAKDVKPFIMSSDKNDKLDARGLFKCCLTETLGRTVKPKDESQQTILNLHTVRSLLIKQLVQTQNSYRAMIYELGGVSKPQSINRLKLSGEEMLAKLQDENSDAVDNFNCIKEALTQGLDNTAQRLKVIDGYLHNFAHTNEDCKRLMTIPGIAEISATAIYAVMGDPDNFENGAQFAALAGFVPAMVGTGGREYQLSTRRSANPLLKGMI
;
A
#
# COMPACT_ATOMS: atom_id res chain seq x y z
N PRO A 1 22.11 -26.15 13.07
CA PRO A 1 21.75 -25.00 12.21
C PRO A 1 21.57 -25.48 10.78
N MET A 2 20.51 -24.99 10.11
CA MET A 2 20.23 -25.25 8.70
C MET A 2 20.16 -23.92 7.96
N GLN A 3 20.49 -23.91 6.69
CA GLN A 3 20.23 -22.79 5.80
C GLN A 3 18.86 -22.98 5.15
N LEU A 4 17.98 -22.05 5.35
CA LEU A 4 16.62 -22.07 4.83
C LEU A 4 16.44 -20.96 3.80
N CYS A 5 15.73 -21.26 2.73
CA CYS A 5 15.34 -20.27 1.74
C CYS A 5 13.82 -20.15 1.73
N ILE A 6 13.34 -18.91 1.78
CA ILE A 6 11.93 -18.59 1.84
C ILE A 6 11.63 -17.66 0.67
N GLU A 7 10.59 -17.97 -0.11
CA GLU A 7 10.11 -17.02 -1.12
C GLU A 7 9.50 -15.78 -0.45
N ALA A 8 9.73 -14.62 -1.04
CA ALA A 8 9.17 -13.35 -0.57
C ALA A 8 7.64 -13.34 -0.76
N CYS A 9 6.93 -13.82 0.23
CA CYS A 9 5.47 -13.88 0.33
C CYS A 9 4.97 -13.16 1.59
N GLY A 10 3.67 -13.14 1.84
CA GLY A 10 3.06 -12.39 2.93
C GLY A 10 3.56 -12.72 4.35
N SER A 11 4.05 -13.93 4.59
CA SER A 11 4.54 -14.38 5.92
C SER A 11 6.06 -14.54 6.00
N CYS A 12 6.81 -14.25 4.93
CA CYS A 12 8.25 -14.51 4.85
C CYS A 12 9.06 -13.83 5.97
N ASN A 13 8.72 -12.58 6.32
CA ASN A 13 9.42 -11.84 7.37
C ASN A 13 9.26 -12.51 8.74
N TYR A 14 8.03 -12.94 9.08
CA TYR A 14 7.74 -13.62 10.33
C TYR A 14 8.52 -14.94 10.42
N TRP A 15 8.39 -15.81 9.43
CA TRP A 15 9.06 -17.10 9.44
C TRP A 15 10.59 -16.98 9.42
N SER A 16 11.14 -15.99 8.71
CA SER A 16 12.57 -15.72 8.76
C SER A 16 13.05 -15.39 10.17
N ARG A 17 12.34 -14.53 10.88
CA ARG A 17 12.68 -14.18 12.27
C ARG A 17 12.56 -15.38 13.20
N GLU A 18 11.48 -16.18 13.05
CA GLU A 18 11.30 -17.39 13.87
C GLU A 18 12.42 -18.41 13.64
N PHE A 19 12.76 -18.71 12.40
CA PHE A 19 13.85 -19.64 12.12
C PHE A 19 15.20 -19.16 12.67
N VAL A 20 15.46 -17.87 12.63
CA VAL A 20 16.69 -17.29 13.25
C VAL A 20 16.68 -17.48 14.76
N LYS A 21 15.54 -17.31 15.45
CA LYS A 21 15.40 -17.59 16.91
C LYS A 21 15.74 -19.04 17.25
N TYR A 22 15.45 -19.99 16.37
CA TYR A 22 15.81 -21.42 16.54
C TYR A 22 17.22 -21.76 16.06
N GLY A 23 18.07 -20.76 15.78
CA GLY A 23 19.46 -20.95 15.39
C GLY A 23 19.67 -21.36 13.93
N HIS A 24 18.68 -21.16 13.06
CA HIS A 24 18.78 -21.39 11.62
C HIS A 24 19.18 -20.10 10.89
N SER A 25 19.78 -20.24 9.70
CA SER A 25 19.97 -19.11 8.78
C SER A 25 18.82 -19.08 7.79
N ALA A 26 18.08 -17.97 7.71
CA ALA A 26 16.97 -17.81 6.80
C ALA A 26 17.28 -16.71 5.76
N LYS A 27 17.16 -17.06 4.48
CA LYS A 27 17.31 -16.13 3.35
C LYS A 27 15.97 -15.95 2.66
N VAL A 28 15.56 -14.69 2.44
CA VAL A 28 14.35 -14.37 1.66
C VAL A 28 14.76 -14.10 0.23
N VAL A 29 14.14 -14.81 -0.71
CA VAL A 29 14.43 -14.74 -2.15
C VAL A 29 13.22 -14.15 -2.87
N LEU A 30 13.43 -13.23 -3.80
CA LEU A 30 12.33 -12.62 -4.56
C LEU A 30 11.73 -13.62 -5.55
N ALA A 31 10.40 -13.65 -5.65
CA ALA A 31 9.67 -14.54 -6.57
C ALA A 31 10.15 -14.46 -8.02
N LYS A 32 10.53 -13.25 -8.49
CA LYS A 32 11.08 -13.04 -9.83
C LYS A 32 12.40 -13.79 -10.07
N ASP A 33 13.20 -13.99 -9.03
CA ASP A 33 14.51 -14.65 -9.10
C ASP A 33 14.35 -16.18 -9.00
N VAL A 34 13.25 -16.67 -8.40
CA VAL A 34 12.88 -18.09 -8.37
C VAL A 34 12.26 -18.55 -9.71
N LYS A 35 11.51 -17.68 -10.36
CA LYS A 35 10.75 -17.99 -11.58
C LYS A 35 11.57 -18.68 -12.70
N PRO A 36 12.82 -18.28 -13.02
CA PRO A 36 13.64 -18.96 -14.04
C PRO A 36 13.95 -20.44 -13.75
N PHE A 37 13.84 -20.85 -12.48
CA PHE A 37 14.11 -22.23 -12.04
C PHE A 37 12.86 -23.13 -12.06
N ILE A 38 11.68 -22.54 -12.31
CA ILE A 38 10.40 -23.26 -12.44
C ILE A 38 10.16 -23.53 -13.92
N MET A 39 10.41 -24.77 -14.35
CA MET A 39 10.38 -25.19 -15.77
C MET A 39 8.98 -25.58 -16.28
N SER A 40 7.91 -25.31 -15.52
CA SER A 40 6.54 -25.67 -15.89
C SER A 40 5.62 -24.46 -15.82
N SER A 41 4.63 -24.43 -16.71
CA SER A 41 3.50 -23.50 -16.65
C SER A 41 2.47 -23.88 -15.59
N ASP A 42 2.53 -25.12 -15.09
CA ASP A 42 1.59 -25.64 -14.11
C ASP A 42 1.94 -25.13 -12.72
N LYS A 43 0.95 -24.51 -12.06
CA LYS A 43 1.08 -24.02 -10.70
C LYS A 43 0.97 -25.20 -9.72
N ASN A 44 2.11 -25.57 -9.11
CA ASN A 44 2.18 -26.67 -8.17
C ASN A 44 3.24 -26.37 -7.09
N ASP A 45 2.84 -26.41 -5.82
CA ASP A 45 3.69 -26.13 -4.66
C ASP A 45 4.98 -26.97 -4.64
N LYS A 46 4.93 -28.21 -5.12
CA LYS A 46 6.11 -29.07 -5.23
C LYS A 46 7.12 -28.58 -6.25
N LEU A 47 6.63 -28.01 -7.38
CA LEU A 47 7.50 -27.43 -8.41
C LEU A 47 8.07 -26.09 -7.93
N ASP A 48 7.27 -25.30 -7.23
CA ASP A 48 7.71 -24.03 -6.65
C ASP A 48 8.81 -24.27 -5.59
N ALA A 49 8.61 -25.27 -4.70
CA ALA A 49 9.63 -25.66 -3.72
C ALA A 49 10.94 -26.17 -4.39
N ARG A 50 10.85 -26.93 -5.47
CA ARG A 50 12.01 -27.38 -6.25
C ARG A 50 12.72 -26.23 -6.96
N GLY A 51 11.95 -25.27 -7.51
CA GLY A 51 12.48 -24.05 -8.12
C GLY A 51 13.24 -23.20 -7.10
N LEU A 52 12.65 -23.01 -5.93
CA LEU A 52 13.27 -22.30 -4.80
C LEU A 52 14.57 -22.99 -4.34
N PHE A 53 14.54 -24.31 -4.17
CA PHE A 53 15.71 -25.10 -3.80
C PHE A 53 16.85 -24.97 -4.85
N LYS A 54 16.55 -25.09 -6.13
CA LYS A 54 17.53 -24.89 -7.22
C LYS A 54 18.10 -23.47 -7.22
N CYS A 55 17.24 -22.47 -7.05
CA CYS A 55 17.66 -21.08 -6.92
C CYS A 55 18.65 -20.89 -5.76
N CYS A 56 18.41 -21.55 -4.64
CA CYS A 56 19.27 -21.46 -3.45
C CYS A 56 20.62 -22.17 -3.57
N LEU A 57 20.72 -23.17 -4.44
CA LEU A 57 21.96 -23.89 -4.72
C LEU A 57 22.87 -23.18 -5.72
N THR A 58 22.36 -22.23 -6.48
CA THR A 58 23.15 -21.48 -7.44
C THR A 58 23.94 -20.38 -6.73
N GLU A 59 25.24 -20.25 -7.03
CA GLU A 59 26.10 -19.20 -6.48
C GLU A 59 25.63 -17.78 -6.90
N THR A 60 24.92 -17.70 -8.01
CA THR A 60 24.22 -16.51 -8.49
C THR A 60 22.82 -16.38 -7.87
N LEU A 61 22.69 -16.68 -6.60
CA LEU A 61 21.46 -16.41 -5.85
C LEU A 61 21.00 -14.98 -6.16
N GLY A 62 19.82 -14.90 -6.74
CA GLY A 62 19.14 -13.63 -6.85
C GLY A 62 19.16 -12.89 -5.52
N ARG A 63 18.99 -11.60 -5.51
CA ARG A 63 19.12 -10.79 -4.31
C ARG A 63 18.39 -11.40 -3.13
N THR A 64 19.13 -11.76 -2.09
CA THR A 64 18.52 -12.07 -0.80
C THR A 64 18.14 -10.76 -0.13
N VAL A 65 16.92 -10.68 0.32
CA VAL A 65 16.41 -9.52 1.05
C VAL A 65 16.48 -9.83 2.54
N LYS A 66 17.08 -8.95 3.31
CA LYS A 66 17.00 -9.04 4.77
C LYS A 66 15.52 -8.86 5.18
N PRO A 67 15.00 -9.72 6.08
CA PRO A 67 13.62 -9.61 6.51
C PRO A 67 13.39 -8.30 7.28
N LYS A 68 12.20 -7.74 7.14
CA LYS A 68 11.78 -6.59 7.94
C LYS A 68 11.66 -6.98 9.41
N ASP A 69 12.03 -6.07 10.28
CA ASP A 69 11.73 -6.19 11.70
C ASP A 69 10.23 -6.01 12.00
N GLU A 70 9.83 -6.21 13.24
CA GLU A 70 8.43 -6.11 13.65
C GLU A 70 7.91 -4.67 13.57
N SER A 71 8.76 -3.69 13.86
CA SER A 71 8.41 -2.27 13.77
C SER A 71 8.13 -1.87 12.33
N GLN A 72 9.05 -2.18 11.41
CA GLN A 72 8.88 -1.92 9.97
C GLN A 72 7.62 -2.60 9.42
N GLN A 73 7.35 -3.83 9.86
CA GLN A 73 6.20 -4.59 9.39
C GLN A 73 4.87 -4.02 9.92
N THR A 74 4.81 -3.61 11.19
CA THR A 74 3.62 -2.99 11.78
C THR A 74 3.34 -1.62 11.18
N ILE A 75 4.34 -0.81 10.93
CA ILE A 75 4.19 0.47 10.21
C ILE A 75 3.68 0.26 8.79
N LEU A 76 4.19 -0.76 8.08
CA LEU A 76 3.68 -1.11 6.75
C LEU A 76 2.20 -1.51 6.78
N ASN A 77 1.78 -2.25 7.81
CA ASN A 77 0.38 -2.62 8.02
C ASN A 77 -0.49 -1.40 8.31
N LEU A 78 -0.02 -0.42 9.09
CA LEU A 78 -0.74 0.85 9.31
C LEU A 78 -0.96 1.58 7.97
N HIS A 79 0.04 1.67 7.11
CA HIS A 79 -0.11 2.26 5.78
C HIS A 79 -1.08 1.48 4.88
N THR A 80 -1.10 0.16 4.99
CA THR A 80 -2.05 -0.69 4.25
C THR A 80 -3.49 -0.40 4.67
N VAL A 81 -3.74 -0.34 5.98
CA VAL A 81 -5.06 0.00 6.53
C VAL A 81 -5.43 1.44 6.20
N ARG A 82 -4.49 2.39 6.30
CA ARG A 82 -4.69 3.78 5.89
C ARG A 82 -5.16 3.89 4.43
N SER A 83 -4.49 3.18 3.53
CA SER A 83 -4.84 3.15 2.10
C SER A 83 -6.24 2.56 1.86
N LEU A 84 -6.62 1.53 2.63
CA LEU A 84 -7.95 0.95 2.60
C LEU A 84 -9.02 1.97 3.04
N LEU A 85 -8.79 2.65 4.17
CA LEU A 85 -9.73 3.65 4.70
C LEU A 85 -9.90 4.83 3.74
N ILE A 86 -8.84 5.31 3.10
CA ILE A 86 -8.92 6.36 2.08
C ILE A 86 -9.80 5.90 0.90
N LYS A 87 -9.59 4.67 0.41
CA LYS A 87 -10.42 4.13 -0.68
C LYS A 87 -11.89 4.03 -0.27
N GLN A 88 -12.19 3.55 0.93
CA GLN A 88 -13.54 3.48 1.45
C GLN A 88 -14.17 4.87 1.56
N LEU A 89 -13.43 5.86 2.07
CA LEU A 89 -13.88 7.23 2.18
C LEU A 89 -14.27 7.81 0.82
N VAL A 90 -13.39 7.69 -0.17
CA VAL A 90 -13.62 8.18 -1.54
C VAL A 90 -14.81 7.46 -2.18
N GLN A 91 -14.91 6.14 -2.01
CA GLN A 91 -16.02 5.35 -2.55
C GLN A 91 -17.36 5.79 -1.95
N THR A 92 -17.43 5.94 -0.62
CA THR A 92 -18.65 6.40 0.06
C THR A 92 -19.03 7.81 -0.36
N GLN A 93 -18.08 8.75 -0.49
CA GLN A 93 -18.32 10.09 -0.99
C GLN A 93 -18.88 10.08 -2.42
N ASN A 94 -18.31 9.24 -3.30
CA ASN A 94 -18.76 9.15 -4.69
C ASN A 94 -20.17 8.55 -4.79
N SER A 95 -20.47 7.51 -3.99
CA SER A 95 -21.80 6.91 -3.92
C SER A 95 -22.82 7.94 -3.43
N TYR A 96 -22.48 8.72 -2.41
CA TYR A 96 -23.38 9.74 -1.89
C TYR A 96 -23.66 10.86 -2.91
N ARG A 97 -22.60 11.32 -3.62
CA ARG A 97 -22.77 12.29 -4.71
C ARG A 97 -23.67 11.75 -5.82
N ALA A 98 -23.46 10.49 -6.22
CA ALA A 98 -24.28 9.87 -7.26
C ALA A 98 -25.78 9.88 -6.87
N MET A 99 -26.10 9.53 -5.63
CA MET A 99 -27.49 9.56 -5.14
C MET A 99 -28.10 10.97 -5.14
N ILE A 100 -27.33 12.00 -4.78
CA ILE A 100 -27.78 13.39 -4.86
C ILE A 100 -28.03 13.79 -6.32
N TYR A 101 -27.18 13.36 -7.27
CA TYR A 101 -27.36 13.63 -8.69
C TYR A 101 -28.59 12.96 -9.28
N GLU A 102 -28.86 11.70 -8.91
CA GLU A 102 -30.03 10.95 -9.36
C GLU A 102 -31.37 11.65 -8.99
N LEU A 103 -31.33 12.42 -7.89
CA LEU A 103 -32.46 13.20 -7.41
C LEU A 103 -32.46 14.67 -7.93
N GLY A 104 -31.65 14.99 -8.93
CA GLY A 104 -31.55 16.33 -9.50
C GLY A 104 -30.78 17.36 -8.67
N GLY A 105 -30.08 16.92 -7.65
CA GLY A 105 -29.17 17.76 -6.87
C GLY A 105 -27.82 17.98 -7.57
N VAL A 106 -27.09 19.04 -7.18
CA VAL A 106 -25.76 19.33 -7.70
C VAL A 106 -24.76 19.31 -6.55
N SER A 107 -23.83 18.38 -6.58
CA SER A 107 -22.72 18.31 -5.61
C SER A 107 -21.39 18.30 -6.36
N LYS A 108 -20.64 19.40 -6.27
CA LYS A 108 -19.25 19.45 -6.78
C LYS A 108 -18.32 18.63 -5.88
N PRO A 109 -17.15 18.15 -6.36
CA PRO A 109 -16.13 17.55 -5.51
C PRO A 109 -15.73 18.50 -4.36
N GLN A 110 -16.03 18.13 -3.13
CA GLN A 110 -15.93 19.02 -1.97
C GLN A 110 -15.54 18.22 -0.72
N SER A 111 -15.29 18.95 0.39
CA SER A 111 -15.09 18.35 1.71
C SER A 111 -16.31 17.53 2.18
N ILE A 112 -16.08 16.62 3.11
CA ILE A 112 -17.14 15.79 3.71
C ILE A 112 -18.29 16.68 4.26
N ASN A 113 -17.94 17.76 4.96
CA ASN A 113 -18.95 18.66 5.54
C ASN A 113 -19.83 19.33 4.48
N ARG A 114 -19.25 19.69 3.34
CA ARG A 114 -20.02 20.30 2.25
C ARG A 114 -20.89 19.26 1.55
N LEU A 115 -20.42 18.03 1.44
CA LEU A 115 -21.24 16.93 0.89
C LEU A 115 -22.46 16.63 1.79
N LYS A 116 -22.29 16.67 3.11
CA LYS A 116 -23.39 16.53 4.07
C LYS A 116 -24.41 17.65 3.90
N LEU A 117 -23.95 18.90 3.78
CA LEU A 117 -24.84 20.05 3.50
C LEU A 117 -25.65 19.86 2.21
N SER A 118 -25.02 19.37 1.14
CA SER A 118 -25.74 19.07 -0.11
C SER A 118 -26.81 17.99 0.08
N GLY A 119 -26.61 17.05 0.99
CA GLY A 119 -27.61 16.06 1.38
C GLY A 119 -28.79 16.67 2.15
N GLU A 120 -28.53 17.61 3.07
CA GLU A 120 -29.60 18.35 3.76
C GLU A 120 -30.41 19.24 2.82
N GLU A 121 -29.73 19.95 1.90
CA GLU A 121 -30.39 20.74 0.85
C GLU A 121 -31.28 19.86 -0.05
N MET A 122 -30.84 18.62 -0.34
CA MET A 122 -31.64 17.69 -1.15
C MET A 122 -32.84 17.18 -0.37
N LEU A 123 -32.66 16.84 0.91
CA LEU A 123 -33.74 16.40 1.79
C LEU A 123 -34.85 17.48 1.88
N ALA A 124 -34.46 18.75 2.06
CA ALA A 124 -35.39 19.87 2.12
C ALA A 124 -36.21 20.01 0.81
N LYS A 125 -35.61 19.76 -0.36
CA LYS A 125 -36.32 19.77 -1.65
C LYS A 125 -37.36 18.64 -1.78
N LEU A 126 -37.03 17.46 -1.28
CA LEU A 126 -37.90 16.28 -1.35
C LEU A 126 -39.14 16.40 -0.44
N GLN A 127 -39.07 17.18 0.65
CA GLN A 127 -40.17 17.35 1.60
C GLN A 127 -41.46 17.91 0.96
N ASP A 128 -41.29 18.64 -0.13
CA ASP A 128 -42.46 19.24 -0.85
C ASP A 128 -43.11 18.25 -1.84
N GLU A 129 -42.50 17.08 -2.14
CA GLU A 129 -42.91 16.25 -3.27
C GLU A 129 -43.48 14.87 -2.88
N ASN A 130 -42.90 14.14 -1.94
CA ASN A 130 -43.30 12.76 -1.61
C ASN A 130 -42.74 12.28 -0.27
N SER A 131 -43.58 11.86 0.68
CA SER A 131 -43.17 11.42 2.01
C SER A 131 -42.30 10.17 2.01
N ASP A 132 -42.60 9.17 1.17
CA ASP A 132 -41.83 7.91 1.13
C ASP A 132 -40.42 8.14 0.57
N ALA A 133 -40.27 9.05 -0.40
CA ALA A 133 -38.97 9.43 -0.95
C ALA A 133 -38.11 10.14 0.10
N VAL A 134 -38.72 10.97 0.94
CA VAL A 134 -38.07 11.68 2.06
C VAL A 134 -37.50 10.67 3.06
N ASP A 135 -38.33 9.71 3.51
CA ASP A 135 -37.92 8.75 4.51
C ASP A 135 -36.80 7.84 3.99
N ASN A 136 -36.90 7.34 2.75
CA ASN A 136 -35.88 6.52 2.10
C ASN A 136 -34.56 7.29 1.94
N PHE A 137 -34.63 8.54 1.45
CA PHE A 137 -33.42 9.34 1.29
C PHE A 137 -32.78 9.70 2.63
N ASN A 138 -33.56 10.00 3.66
CA ASN A 138 -33.04 10.27 5.01
C ASN A 138 -32.30 9.04 5.58
N CYS A 139 -32.87 7.86 5.46
CA CYS A 139 -32.22 6.60 5.88
C CYS A 139 -30.86 6.41 5.17
N ILE A 140 -30.81 6.60 3.84
CA ILE A 140 -29.57 6.50 3.05
C ILE A 140 -28.55 7.57 3.49
N LYS A 141 -29.01 8.82 3.64
CA LYS A 141 -28.20 9.95 4.08
C LYS A 141 -27.53 9.67 5.43
N GLU A 142 -28.31 9.21 6.42
CA GLU A 142 -27.80 8.88 7.75
C GLU A 142 -26.77 7.76 7.69
N ALA A 143 -27.05 6.67 7.00
CA ALA A 143 -26.12 5.54 6.87
C ALA A 143 -24.79 5.98 6.22
N LEU A 144 -24.83 6.77 5.15
CA LEU A 144 -23.62 7.21 4.45
C LEU A 144 -22.85 8.27 5.24
N THR A 145 -23.53 9.24 5.87
CA THR A 145 -22.86 10.26 6.69
C THR A 145 -22.18 9.67 7.91
N GLN A 146 -22.86 8.73 8.59
CA GLN A 146 -22.26 7.99 9.71
C GLN A 146 -21.05 7.15 9.25
N GLY A 147 -21.15 6.51 8.09
CA GLY A 147 -20.04 5.76 7.47
C GLY A 147 -18.83 6.66 7.18
N LEU A 148 -19.06 7.85 6.64
CA LEU A 148 -18.02 8.85 6.38
C LEU A 148 -17.34 9.31 7.68
N ASP A 149 -18.11 9.64 8.73
CA ASP A 149 -17.57 10.08 10.01
C ASP A 149 -16.73 9.00 10.69
N ASN A 150 -17.25 7.78 10.74
CA ASN A 150 -16.54 6.64 11.32
C ASN A 150 -15.23 6.36 10.58
N THR A 151 -15.25 6.43 9.23
CA THR A 151 -14.05 6.20 8.43
C THR A 151 -13.03 7.32 8.60
N ALA A 152 -13.48 8.59 8.62
CA ALA A 152 -12.62 9.74 8.87
C ALA A 152 -11.98 9.70 10.26
N GLN A 153 -12.73 9.31 11.29
CA GLN A 153 -12.22 9.16 12.65
C GLN A 153 -11.15 8.06 12.74
N ARG A 154 -11.39 6.90 12.13
CA ARG A 154 -10.39 5.80 12.07
C ARG A 154 -9.12 6.24 11.36
N LEU A 155 -9.26 6.97 10.23
CA LEU A 155 -8.12 7.51 9.50
C LEU A 155 -7.31 8.47 10.37
N LYS A 156 -7.97 9.38 11.10
CA LYS A 156 -7.31 10.30 12.03
C LYS A 156 -6.51 9.58 13.12
N VAL A 157 -7.04 8.47 13.64
CA VAL A 157 -6.34 7.65 14.64
C VAL A 157 -5.05 7.07 14.05
N ILE A 158 -5.11 6.48 12.84
CA ILE A 158 -3.94 5.91 12.17
C ILE A 158 -2.91 6.99 11.84
N ASP A 159 -3.36 8.13 11.32
CA ASP A 159 -2.46 9.26 11.03
C ASP A 159 -1.76 9.77 12.30
N GLY A 160 -2.45 9.78 13.45
CA GLY A 160 -1.86 10.09 14.74
C GLY A 160 -0.76 9.12 15.18
N TYR A 161 -0.96 7.81 14.98
CA TYR A 161 0.08 6.81 15.25
C TYR A 161 1.30 6.98 14.33
N LEU A 162 1.08 7.20 13.04
CA LEU A 162 2.17 7.43 12.08
C LEU A 162 2.93 8.72 12.39
N HIS A 163 2.23 9.79 12.75
CA HIS A 163 2.82 11.07 13.19
C HIS A 163 3.73 10.86 14.41
N ASN A 164 3.22 10.24 15.47
CA ASN A 164 4.00 9.96 16.68
C ASN A 164 5.23 9.12 16.38
N PHE A 165 5.09 8.07 15.57
CA PHE A 165 6.20 7.24 15.16
C PHE A 165 7.25 8.03 14.37
N ALA A 166 6.85 8.89 13.44
CA ALA A 166 7.77 9.71 12.66
C ALA A 166 8.64 10.61 13.53
N HIS A 167 8.08 11.14 14.62
CA HIS A 167 8.79 12.04 15.55
C HIS A 167 9.58 11.31 16.66
N THR A 168 9.42 10.00 16.81
CA THR A 168 10.18 9.21 17.79
C THR A 168 11.29 8.39 17.14
N ASN A 169 11.13 7.99 15.88
CA ASN A 169 12.10 7.17 15.15
C ASN A 169 13.18 8.02 14.47
N GLU A 170 14.47 7.71 14.73
CA GLU A 170 15.59 8.50 14.25
C GLU A 170 15.75 8.46 12.71
N ASP A 171 15.43 7.33 12.08
CA ASP A 171 15.51 7.21 10.62
C ASP A 171 14.41 8.06 9.94
N CYS A 172 13.21 8.07 10.51
CA CYS A 172 12.15 8.95 10.05
C CYS A 172 12.49 10.44 10.23
N LYS A 173 13.10 10.83 11.37
CA LYS A 173 13.58 12.19 11.58
C LYS A 173 14.61 12.59 10.51
N ARG A 174 15.56 11.71 10.21
CA ARG A 174 16.54 11.91 9.13
C ARG A 174 15.86 12.08 7.77
N LEU A 175 14.88 11.23 7.45
CA LEU A 175 14.14 11.34 6.18
C LEU A 175 13.38 12.66 6.09
N MET A 176 12.79 13.14 7.18
CA MET A 176 12.08 14.43 7.22
C MET A 176 12.97 15.67 7.06
N THR A 177 14.31 15.55 7.12
CA THR A 177 15.20 16.66 6.76
C THR A 177 15.25 16.92 5.23
N ILE A 178 14.76 15.96 4.44
CA ILE A 178 14.73 16.08 2.97
C ILE A 178 13.49 16.89 2.57
N PRO A 179 13.65 17.99 1.81
CA PRO A 179 12.52 18.80 1.34
C PRO A 179 11.47 17.95 0.60
N GLY A 180 10.20 18.08 1.00
CA GLY A 180 9.07 17.34 0.42
C GLY A 180 8.76 16.02 1.11
N ILE A 181 9.57 15.54 2.05
CA ILE A 181 9.28 14.35 2.85
C ILE A 181 8.70 14.77 4.21
N ALA A 182 7.40 14.54 4.38
CA ALA A 182 6.68 14.71 5.64
C ALA A 182 6.49 13.36 6.35
N GLU A 183 5.82 13.35 7.50
CA GLU A 183 5.68 12.19 8.40
C GLU A 183 5.16 10.94 7.69
N ILE A 184 4.12 11.08 6.88
CA ILE A 184 3.50 9.95 6.18
C ILE A 184 4.46 9.35 5.14
N SER A 185 5.16 10.20 4.38
CA SER A 185 6.15 9.74 3.41
C SER A 185 7.37 9.13 4.10
N ALA A 186 7.87 9.74 5.19
CA ALA A 186 9.01 9.24 5.95
C ALA A 186 8.73 7.84 6.53
N THR A 187 7.58 7.64 7.18
CA THR A 187 7.18 6.34 7.73
C THR A 187 6.93 5.29 6.66
N ALA A 188 6.41 5.68 5.49
CA ALA A 188 6.25 4.77 4.36
C ALA A 188 7.60 4.33 3.77
N ILE A 189 8.54 5.27 3.59
CA ILE A 189 9.90 4.97 3.12
C ILE A 189 10.58 4.03 4.10
N TYR A 190 10.56 4.33 5.40
CA TYR A 190 11.11 3.48 6.46
C TYR A 190 10.58 2.04 6.38
N ALA A 191 9.24 1.89 6.30
CA ALA A 191 8.59 0.59 6.30
C ALA A 191 8.82 -0.21 4.99
N VAL A 192 8.87 0.46 3.84
CA VAL A 192 9.08 -0.20 2.54
C VAL A 192 10.55 -0.54 2.32
N MET A 193 11.45 0.38 2.62
CA MET A 193 12.89 0.19 2.47
C MET A 193 13.38 -1.02 3.28
N GLY A 194 12.92 -1.15 4.52
CA GLY A 194 13.47 -2.15 5.43
C GLY A 194 14.93 -1.84 5.78
N ASP A 195 15.79 -2.82 5.60
CA ASP A 195 17.23 -2.61 5.79
C ASP A 195 17.82 -1.90 4.56
N PRO A 196 18.52 -0.76 4.73
CA PRO A 196 19.19 -0.05 3.63
C PRO A 196 20.22 -0.91 2.88
N ASP A 197 20.88 -1.86 3.56
CA ASP A 197 21.84 -2.78 2.95
C ASP A 197 21.21 -3.73 1.90
N ASN A 198 19.89 -3.77 1.80
CA ASN A 198 19.19 -4.46 0.72
C ASN A 198 19.41 -3.79 -0.65
N PHE A 199 19.97 -2.59 -0.68
CA PHE A 199 20.20 -1.80 -1.90
C PHE A 199 21.68 -1.51 -2.08
N GLU A 200 22.23 -1.83 -3.24
CA GLU A 200 23.62 -1.51 -3.57
C GLU A 200 23.85 -0.01 -3.75
N ASN A 201 22.80 0.70 -4.18
CA ASN A 201 22.84 2.13 -4.42
C ASN A 201 21.46 2.76 -4.43
N GLY A 202 21.40 4.09 -4.39
CA GLY A 202 20.15 4.85 -4.41
C GLY A 202 19.28 4.64 -5.66
N ALA A 203 19.89 4.31 -6.81
CA ALA A 203 19.14 4.05 -8.04
C ALA A 203 18.26 2.79 -7.93
N GLN A 204 18.70 1.78 -7.18
CA GLN A 204 17.88 0.60 -6.93
C GLN A 204 16.67 0.92 -6.04
N PHE A 205 16.86 1.74 -5.01
CA PHE A 205 15.75 2.23 -4.20
C PHE A 205 14.80 3.11 -5.02
N ALA A 206 15.32 4.02 -5.84
CA ALA A 206 14.52 4.83 -6.75
C ALA A 206 13.70 3.99 -7.74
N ALA A 207 14.26 2.86 -8.19
CA ALA A 207 13.53 1.91 -9.04
C ALA A 207 12.40 1.18 -8.27
N LEU A 208 12.61 0.82 -7.00
CA LEU A 208 11.58 0.27 -6.12
C LEU A 208 10.45 1.30 -5.88
N ALA A 209 10.81 2.55 -5.63
CA ALA A 209 9.88 3.64 -5.43
C ALA A 209 9.12 4.04 -6.72
N GLY A 210 9.64 3.64 -7.89
CA GLY A 210 9.02 3.93 -9.18
C GLY A 210 9.46 5.22 -9.84
N PHE A 211 10.53 5.83 -9.35
CA PHE A 211 11.09 7.06 -9.93
C PHE A 211 11.87 6.83 -11.22
N VAL A 212 12.33 5.60 -11.44
CA VAL A 212 13.08 5.26 -12.66
C VAL A 212 12.12 4.74 -13.72
N PRO A 213 12.05 5.39 -14.89
CA PRO A 213 11.25 4.88 -16.00
C PRO A 213 11.69 3.48 -16.41
N ALA A 214 10.74 2.68 -16.93
CA ALA A 214 11.10 1.41 -17.53
C ALA A 214 11.76 1.65 -18.89
N MET A 215 12.91 1.02 -19.12
CA MET A 215 13.56 1.00 -20.43
C MET A 215 13.10 -0.25 -21.18
N VAL A 216 12.67 -0.11 -22.41
CA VAL A 216 12.38 -1.20 -23.33
C VAL A 216 13.18 -0.98 -24.59
N GLY A 217 13.94 -1.98 -25.00
CA GLY A 217 14.77 -1.90 -26.19
C GLY A 217 14.72 -3.18 -27.01
N THR A 218 14.68 -3.04 -28.32
CA THR A 218 14.85 -4.12 -29.28
C THR A 218 15.69 -3.63 -30.44
N GLY A 219 16.64 -4.44 -30.91
CA GLY A 219 17.42 -4.15 -32.11
C GLY A 219 18.25 -2.85 -32.05
N GLY A 220 18.81 -2.51 -30.88
CA GLY A 220 19.64 -1.32 -30.69
C GLY A 220 18.87 0.00 -30.53
N ARG A 221 17.55 -0.04 -30.45
CA ARG A 221 16.72 1.13 -30.13
C ARG A 221 16.16 0.99 -28.72
N GLU A 222 16.46 1.98 -27.87
CA GLU A 222 15.94 2.05 -26.53
C GLU A 222 14.81 3.08 -26.43
N TYR A 223 13.71 2.69 -25.82
CA TYR A 223 12.57 3.57 -25.56
C TYR A 223 12.35 3.67 -24.05
N GLN A 224 12.24 4.90 -23.58
CA GLN A 224 11.90 5.20 -22.20
C GLN A 224 10.36 5.18 -22.07
N LEU A 225 9.85 4.26 -21.28
CA LEU A 225 8.43 4.19 -20.95
C LEU A 225 8.11 5.12 -19.75
N SER A 226 6.83 5.34 -19.51
CA SER A 226 6.35 5.97 -18.27
C SER A 226 6.78 5.16 -17.03
N THR A 227 6.53 5.67 -15.83
CA THR A 227 6.88 5.03 -14.56
C THR A 227 6.60 3.53 -14.53
N ARG A 228 7.53 2.75 -13.94
CA ARG A 228 7.41 1.27 -13.87
C ARG A 228 6.10 0.84 -13.23
N ARG A 229 5.38 -0.11 -13.86
CA ARG A 229 4.21 -0.76 -13.27
C ARG A 229 4.55 -1.59 -12.02
N SER A 230 5.80 -2.06 -11.91
CA SER A 230 6.33 -2.86 -10.80
C SER A 230 6.77 -2.02 -9.60
N ALA A 231 6.57 -0.71 -9.60
CA ALA A 231 6.88 0.16 -8.47
C ALA A 231 6.02 -0.21 -7.24
N ASN A 232 6.56 0.02 -6.05
CA ASN A 232 5.79 -0.16 -4.83
C ASN A 232 4.58 0.81 -4.82
N PRO A 233 3.33 0.30 -4.80
CA PRO A 233 2.14 1.15 -4.95
C PRO A 233 1.98 2.17 -3.81
N LEU A 234 2.50 1.85 -2.61
CA LEU A 234 2.45 2.75 -1.47
C LEU A 234 3.34 3.98 -1.70
N LEU A 235 4.60 3.77 -2.07
CA LEU A 235 5.52 4.87 -2.34
C LEU A 235 5.10 5.68 -3.57
N LYS A 236 4.69 5.01 -4.64
CA LYS A 236 4.23 5.69 -5.86
C LYS A 236 3.04 6.63 -5.65
N GLY A 237 2.19 6.34 -4.68
CA GLY A 237 1.01 7.17 -4.36
C GLY A 237 1.31 8.33 -3.41
N MET A 238 2.52 8.42 -2.86
CA MET A 238 2.92 9.43 -1.86
C MET A 238 3.90 10.47 -2.37
N ILE A 239 4.45 10.25 -3.53
CA ILE A 239 5.44 11.04 -4.21
C ILE A 239 4.92 11.40 -5.60
#